data_64fc2d3df8e0847bf42d7e13c4d6c769
#
_entry.id   64fc2d3df8e0847bf42d7e13c4d6c769
#
_cell.length_a   1.000
_cell.length_b   1.000
_cell.length_c   1.000
_cell.angle_alpha   90.00
_cell.angle_beta   90.00
_cell.angle_gamma   90.00
#
_symmetry.space_group_name_H-M   'P 1'
#
loop_
_entity.id
_entity.type
_entity.pdbx_description
1 polymer ?
#
loop_
_entity_poly.entity_id
_entity_poly.type
_entity_poly.pdbx_seq_one_letter_code
_entity_poly.pdbx_strand_id
1 'polypeptide(L)'
;MKISVDENLDIPIYRQVAGAITGEIKKGQLEYGYQLPTVRQLADELGIAKGTIKRAYDDLEATGMISKTRGRGTFVSWQEDTIASRKDKAMAAIDNMLDLMEGMRFSPTEINIFLDLKMRERMQRETLVSVAAVECCPETQSMMVRSLYGLSGAEVFRKDLYETMRNPEGLSASADLVVTSLSHYEQIFPLVGEEKTFAVAMELTPESISALSRLGKGRLGIFAGSERFAVLAKGAAARYANKTVFVFRKLAGDETDMELFLRNLDIVVAPAGITRVCPKREEELLHEFAKEHPVVEIAYRADEGSMLYLSQRVKDLQLNKRH
;
A
#
# COMPACT_ATOMS: atom_id res chain seq x y z
N MET A 1 -24.34 10.73 -42.69
CA MET A 1 -22.95 10.58 -42.16
C MET A 1 -22.01 10.58 -43.37
N LYS A 2 -21.09 11.56 -43.49
CA LYS A 2 -20.15 11.60 -44.63
C LYS A 2 -18.81 11.02 -44.18
N ILE A 3 -18.55 9.76 -44.48
CA ILE A 3 -17.27 9.10 -44.24
C ILE A 3 -16.54 9.02 -45.59
N SER A 4 -15.37 9.62 -45.72
CA SER A 4 -14.50 9.41 -46.87
C SER A 4 -13.29 8.56 -46.41
N VAL A 5 -12.95 7.59 -47.21
CA VAL A 5 -11.86 6.66 -46.97
C VAL A 5 -10.88 6.77 -48.13
N ASP A 6 -9.59 6.83 -47.85
CA ASP A 6 -8.53 6.88 -48.84
C ASP A 6 -7.66 5.62 -48.74
N GLU A 7 -7.66 4.79 -49.77
CA GLU A 7 -6.90 3.55 -49.83
C GLU A 7 -5.37 3.78 -49.98
N ASN A 8 -4.94 4.99 -50.32
CA ASN A 8 -3.52 5.33 -50.51
C ASN A 8 -2.84 5.79 -49.21
N LEU A 9 -3.60 5.90 -48.10
CA LEU A 9 -3.02 6.27 -46.81
C LEU A 9 -2.44 5.04 -46.11
N ASP A 10 -1.33 5.19 -45.42
CA ASP A 10 -0.70 4.16 -44.59
C ASP A 10 -1.51 3.79 -43.31
N ILE A 11 -2.78 4.27 -43.26
CA ILE A 11 -3.70 4.02 -42.14
C ILE A 11 -4.70 2.97 -42.58
N PRO A 12 -4.81 1.84 -41.86
CA PRO A 12 -5.79 0.79 -42.16
C PRO A 12 -7.22 1.33 -42.27
N ILE A 13 -7.96 0.89 -43.30
CA ILE A 13 -9.31 1.37 -43.63
C ILE A 13 -10.25 1.35 -42.43
N TYR A 14 -10.21 0.28 -41.60
CA TYR A 14 -11.06 0.22 -40.41
C TYR A 14 -10.78 1.33 -39.38
N ARG A 15 -9.51 1.78 -39.28
CA ARG A 15 -9.14 2.92 -38.41
C ARG A 15 -9.61 4.25 -38.98
N GLN A 16 -9.59 4.40 -40.29
CA GLN A 16 -10.11 5.60 -40.95
C GLN A 16 -11.62 5.72 -40.70
N VAL A 17 -12.36 4.62 -40.85
CA VAL A 17 -13.81 4.56 -40.58
C VAL A 17 -14.09 4.84 -39.09
N ALA A 18 -13.37 4.19 -38.18
CA ALA A 18 -13.53 4.42 -36.73
C ALA A 18 -13.17 5.87 -36.34
N GLY A 19 -12.09 6.43 -36.90
CA GLY A 19 -11.69 7.81 -36.70
C GLY A 19 -12.72 8.83 -37.19
N ALA A 20 -13.30 8.60 -38.38
CA ALA A 20 -14.35 9.45 -38.93
C ALA A 20 -15.61 9.46 -38.04
N ILE A 21 -16.07 8.29 -37.62
CA ILE A 21 -17.23 8.17 -36.70
C ILE A 21 -16.93 8.85 -35.37
N THR A 22 -15.73 8.61 -34.78
CA THR A 22 -15.29 9.29 -33.55
C THR A 22 -15.30 10.82 -33.72
N GLY A 23 -14.84 11.33 -34.86
CA GLY A 23 -14.85 12.76 -35.18
C GLY A 23 -16.26 13.36 -35.23
N GLU A 24 -17.23 12.65 -35.85
CA GLU A 24 -18.63 13.06 -35.92
C GLU A 24 -19.30 13.06 -34.53
N ILE A 25 -19.00 12.05 -33.70
CA ILE A 25 -19.48 11.95 -32.31
C ILE A 25 -18.93 13.13 -31.49
N LYS A 26 -17.62 13.37 -31.52
CA LYS A 26 -16.99 14.46 -30.75
C LYS A 26 -17.40 15.87 -31.19
N LYS A 27 -17.81 16.03 -32.45
CA LYS A 27 -18.38 17.28 -32.97
C LYS A 27 -19.87 17.45 -32.65
N GLY A 28 -20.48 16.47 -31.96
CA GLY A 28 -21.91 16.51 -31.65
C GLY A 28 -22.85 16.27 -32.85
N GLN A 29 -22.33 15.83 -33.99
CA GLN A 29 -23.16 15.54 -35.18
C GLN A 29 -23.84 14.16 -35.06
N LEU A 30 -23.27 13.26 -34.26
CA LEU A 30 -23.85 12.02 -33.81
C LEU A 30 -24.04 12.06 -32.29
N GLU A 31 -25.24 12.42 -31.88
CA GLU A 31 -25.58 12.59 -30.46
C GLU A 31 -25.65 11.26 -29.71
N TYR A 32 -25.58 11.31 -28.37
CA TYR A 32 -25.79 10.17 -27.51
C TYR A 32 -27.12 9.47 -27.82
N GLY A 33 -27.10 8.16 -27.96
CA GLY A 33 -28.25 7.37 -28.32
C GLY A 33 -28.56 7.33 -29.82
N TYR A 34 -27.82 8.02 -30.68
CA TYR A 34 -27.99 7.93 -32.13
C TYR A 34 -27.69 6.51 -32.59
N GLN A 35 -28.65 5.95 -33.38
CA GLN A 35 -28.50 4.61 -33.93
C GLN A 35 -27.64 4.64 -35.18
N LEU A 36 -26.48 4.00 -35.13
CA LEU A 36 -25.61 3.83 -36.30
C LEU A 36 -26.20 2.84 -37.32
N PRO A 37 -25.87 3.00 -38.61
CA PRO A 37 -26.20 2.00 -39.62
C PRO A 37 -25.65 0.62 -39.20
N THR A 38 -26.35 -0.42 -39.65
CA THR A 38 -25.83 -1.79 -39.46
C THR A 38 -24.52 -1.98 -40.21
N VAL A 39 -23.66 -2.90 -39.76
CA VAL A 39 -22.40 -3.26 -40.45
C VAL A 39 -22.64 -3.51 -41.95
N ARG A 40 -23.78 -4.12 -42.31
CA ARG A 40 -24.13 -4.41 -43.69
C ARG A 40 -24.47 -3.14 -44.48
N GLN A 41 -25.30 -2.27 -43.90
CA GLN A 41 -25.70 -1.01 -44.53
C GLN A 41 -24.49 -0.09 -44.77
N LEU A 42 -23.62 0.08 -43.73
CA LEU A 42 -22.45 0.92 -43.86
C LEU A 42 -21.42 0.34 -44.82
N ALA A 43 -21.26 -0.99 -44.86
CA ALA A 43 -20.41 -1.67 -45.84
C ALA A 43 -20.88 -1.45 -47.29
N ASP A 44 -22.17 -1.57 -47.51
CA ASP A 44 -22.79 -1.39 -48.83
C ASP A 44 -22.71 0.12 -49.26
N GLU A 45 -22.91 1.07 -48.33
CA GLU A 45 -22.82 2.53 -48.55
C GLU A 45 -21.42 2.99 -48.91
N LEU A 46 -20.40 2.46 -48.26
CA LEU A 46 -19.00 2.85 -48.43
C LEU A 46 -18.25 1.99 -49.46
N GLY A 47 -18.84 0.91 -49.98
CA GLY A 47 -18.18 -0.04 -50.87
C GLY A 47 -17.05 -0.82 -50.21
N ILE A 48 -17.08 -1.01 -48.87
CA ILE A 48 -16.05 -1.63 -48.07
C ILE A 48 -16.49 -3.01 -47.58
N ALA A 49 -15.55 -3.93 -47.45
CA ALA A 49 -15.81 -5.27 -46.94
C ALA A 49 -16.47 -5.24 -45.54
N LYS A 50 -17.51 -6.06 -45.31
CA LYS A 50 -18.24 -6.15 -44.03
C LYS A 50 -17.32 -6.43 -42.83
N GLY A 51 -16.28 -7.23 -43.04
CA GLY A 51 -15.28 -7.54 -42.00
C GLY A 51 -14.52 -6.30 -41.52
N THR A 52 -14.24 -5.36 -42.44
CA THR A 52 -13.54 -4.09 -42.14
C THR A 52 -14.46 -3.18 -41.31
N ILE A 53 -15.71 -3.04 -41.68
CA ILE A 53 -16.69 -2.26 -40.92
C ILE A 53 -16.94 -2.88 -39.55
N LYS A 54 -17.08 -4.22 -39.49
CA LYS A 54 -17.22 -4.92 -38.21
C LYS A 54 -16.02 -4.58 -37.27
N ARG A 55 -14.83 -4.66 -37.80
CA ARG A 55 -13.61 -4.33 -37.00
C ARG A 55 -13.59 -2.87 -36.53
N ALA A 56 -14.05 -1.93 -37.38
CA ALA A 56 -14.19 -0.52 -36.98
C ALA A 56 -15.20 -0.37 -35.83
N TYR A 57 -16.34 -1.07 -35.89
CA TYR A 57 -17.33 -1.04 -34.82
C TYR A 57 -16.86 -1.75 -33.55
N ASP A 58 -16.07 -2.81 -33.65
CA ASP A 58 -15.47 -3.47 -32.50
C ASP A 58 -14.45 -2.55 -31.79
N ASP A 59 -13.67 -1.80 -32.57
CA ASP A 59 -12.72 -0.79 -32.06
C ASP A 59 -13.43 0.38 -31.36
N LEU A 60 -14.50 0.89 -31.94
CA LEU A 60 -15.34 1.94 -31.36
C LEU A 60 -16.04 1.50 -30.08
N GLU A 61 -16.49 0.24 -30.01
CA GLU A 61 -17.09 -0.34 -28.80
C GLU A 61 -16.04 -0.51 -27.70
N ALA A 62 -14.85 -1.03 -28.03
CA ALA A 62 -13.73 -1.16 -27.09
C ALA A 62 -13.30 0.17 -26.48
N THR A 63 -13.42 1.27 -27.24
CA THR A 63 -13.12 2.63 -26.78
C THR A 63 -14.30 3.35 -26.11
N GLY A 64 -15.44 2.68 -25.96
CA GLY A 64 -16.64 3.23 -25.32
C GLY A 64 -17.40 4.29 -26.15
N MET A 65 -17.04 4.47 -27.41
CA MET A 65 -17.71 5.43 -28.30
C MET A 65 -19.12 4.98 -28.72
N ILE A 66 -19.31 3.66 -28.83
CA ILE A 66 -20.57 3.05 -29.20
C ILE A 66 -20.87 1.84 -28.31
N SER A 67 -22.13 1.43 -28.25
CA SER A 67 -22.61 0.21 -27.60
C SER A 67 -23.45 -0.62 -28.53
N LYS A 68 -23.31 -1.95 -28.50
CA LYS A 68 -24.10 -2.91 -29.27
C LYS A 68 -25.15 -3.52 -28.37
N THR A 69 -26.43 -3.38 -28.75
CA THR A 69 -27.56 -4.00 -28.05
C THR A 69 -28.16 -5.11 -28.94
N ARG A 70 -28.08 -6.34 -28.43
CA ARG A 70 -28.55 -7.51 -29.15
C ARG A 70 -30.03 -7.34 -29.60
N GLY A 71 -30.29 -7.44 -30.90
CA GLY A 71 -31.63 -7.29 -31.49
C GLY A 71 -32.13 -5.85 -31.65
N ARG A 72 -31.40 -4.85 -31.15
CA ARG A 72 -31.81 -3.44 -31.24
C ARG A 72 -30.90 -2.59 -32.14
N GLY A 73 -29.61 -2.97 -32.26
CA GLY A 73 -28.65 -2.22 -33.10
C GLY A 73 -27.45 -1.73 -32.35
N THR A 74 -26.70 -0.83 -33.02
CA THR A 74 -25.52 -0.18 -32.49
C THR A 74 -25.81 1.31 -32.26
N PHE A 75 -25.50 1.81 -31.08
CA PHE A 75 -25.84 3.18 -30.65
C PHE A 75 -24.62 3.91 -30.17
N VAL A 76 -24.59 5.23 -30.37
CA VAL A 76 -23.54 6.12 -29.77
C VAL A 76 -23.73 6.10 -28.24
N SER A 77 -22.66 5.74 -27.55
CA SER A 77 -22.62 5.68 -26.07
C SER A 77 -21.68 6.74 -25.47
N TRP A 78 -20.91 7.43 -26.30
CA TRP A 78 -20.03 8.50 -25.85
C TRP A 78 -20.82 9.81 -25.65
N GLN A 79 -20.57 10.44 -24.52
CA GLN A 79 -21.11 11.77 -24.22
C GLN A 79 -19.95 12.63 -23.69
N GLU A 80 -19.87 13.88 -24.14
CA GLU A 80 -18.88 14.82 -23.63
C GLU A 80 -19.07 15.01 -22.12
N ASP A 81 -17.99 14.91 -21.35
CA ASP A 81 -18.02 15.15 -19.90
C ASP A 81 -18.18 16.65 -19.61
N THR A 82 -19.35 17.19 -19.92
CA THR A 82 -19.74 18.52 -19.50
C THR A 82 -20.00 18.54 -18.00
N ILE A 83 -19.90 19.73 -17.37
CA ILE A 83 -20.22 19.89 -15.92
C ILE A 83 -21.63 19.40 -15.63
N ALA A 84 -22.61 19.59 -16.56
CA ALA A 84 -23.96 19.07 -16.42
C ALA A 84 -23.99 17.53 -16.43
N SER A 85 -23.28 16.88 -17.38
CA SER A 85 -23.20 15.42 -17.45
C SER A 85 -22.54 14.81 -16.20
N ARG A 86 -21.51 15.44 -15.63
CA ARG A 86 -20.90 14.98 -14.38
C ARG A 86 -21.86 15.09 -13.19
N LYS A 87 -22.62 16.20 -13.13
CA LYS A 87 -23.63 16.40 -12.10
C LYS A 87 -24.74 15.36 -12.19
N ASP A 88 -25.26 15.09 -13.39
CA ASP A 88 -26.33 14.14 -13.60
C ASP A 88 -25.89 12.71 -13.24
N LYS A 89 -24.66 12.31 -13.64
CA LYS A 89 -24.08 11.03 -13.24
C LYS A 89 -23.92 10.92 -11.71
N ALA A 90 -23.51 12.01 -11.05
CA ALA A 90 -23.36 12.04 -9.60
C ALA A 90 -24.75 11.95 -8.91
N MET A 91 -25.74 12.66 -9.39
CA MET A 91 -27.12 12.60 -8.85
C MET A 91 -27.71 11.21 -9.00
N ALA A 92 -27.59 10.59 -10.19
CA ALA A 92 -28.05 9.22 -10.39
C ALA A 92 -27.35 8.20 -9.47
N ALA A 93 -26.07 8.38 -9.20
CA ALA A 93 -25.36 7.51 -8.24
C ALA A 93 -25.87 7.70 -6.80
N ILE A 94 -26.22 8.94 -6.43
CA ILE A 94 -26.82 9.25 -5.12
C ILE A 94 -28.21 8.65 -5.02
N ASP A 95 -29.05 8.80 -6.06
CA ASP A 95 -30.40 8.22 -6.09
C ASP A 95 -30.36 6.69 -5.93
N ASN A 96 -29.48 6.00 -6.68
CA ASN A 96 -29.29 4.55 -6.53
C ASN A 96 -28.86 4.14 -5.11
N MET A 97 -28.00 4.93 -4.47
CA MET A 97 -27.58 4.68 -3.09
C MET A 97 -28.74 4.87 -2.11
N LEU A 98 -29.55 5.92 -2.29
CA LEU A 98 -30.71 6.19 -1.44
C LEU A 98 -31.74 5.06 -1.58
N ASP A 99 -32.08 4.65 -2.80
CA ASP A 99 -32.98 3.52 -3.07
C ASP A 99 -32.50 2.23 -2.38
N LEU A 100 -31.19 1.96 -2.42
CA LEU A 100 -30.60 0.79 -1.76
C LEU A 100 -30.79 0.87 -0.24
N MET A 101 -30.51 2.02 0.36
CA MET A 101 -30.62 2.22 1.82
C MET A 101 -32.07 2.19 2.29
N GLU A 102 -33.01 2.76 1.52
CA GLU A 102 -34.44 2.67 1.78
C GLU A 102 -34.95 1.22 1.65
N GLY A 103 -34.44 0.47 0.67
CA GLY A 103 -34.71 -0.96 0.52
C GLY A 103 -34.23 -1.78 1.72
N MET A 104 -33.17 -1.35 2.41
CA MET A 104 -32.70 -1.90 3.68
C MET A 104 -33.49 -1.39 4.91
N ARG A 105 -34.54 -0.57 4.70
CA ARG A 105 -35.41 0.04 5.71
C ARG A 105 -34.75 1.07 6.62
N PHE A 106 -33.70 1.73 6.17
CA PHE A 106 -33.17 2.88 6.88
C PHE A 106 -34.07 4.10 6.65
N SER A 107 -34.32 4.85 7.72
CA SER A 107 -35.06 6.10 7.63
C SER A 107 -34.21 7.22 7.02
N PRO A 108 -34.80 8.27 6.43
CA PRO A 108 -34.06 9.42 5.90
C PRO A 108 -33.11 10.07 6.93
N THR A 109 -33.49 10.05 8.20
CA THR A 109 -32.65 10.57 9.29
C THR A 109 -31.40 9.73 9.50
N GLU A 110 -31.53 8.39 9.51
CA GLU A 110 -30.39 7.48 9.64
C GLU A 110 -29.47 7.58 8.42
N ILE A 111 -30.03 7.70 7.21
CA ILE A 111 -29.25 7.89 5.98
C ILE A 111 -28.41 9.16 6.07
N ASN A 112 -28.99 10.29 6.50
CA ASN A 112 -28.25 11.53 6.69
C ASN A 112 -27.12 11.40 7.72
N ILE A 113 -27.37 10.72 8.84
CA ILE A 113 -26.33 10.48 9.86
C ILE A 113 -25.19 9.66 9.27
N PHE A 114 -25.48 8.58 8.52
CA PHE A 114 -24.43 7.74 7.91
C PHE A 114 -23.63 8.51 6.86
N LEU A 115 -24.28 9.34 6.05
CA LEU A 115 -23.61 10.18 5.06
C LEU A 115 -22.69 11.20 5.73
N ASP A 116 -23.18 11.91 6.75
CA ASP A 116 -22.37 12.89 7.48
C ASP A 116 -21.15 12.23 8.15
N LEU A 117 -21.34 11.09 8.80
CA LEU A 117 -20.26 10.30 9.39
C LEU A 117 -19.22 9.89 8.32
N LYS A 118 -19.69 9.38 7.17
CA LYS A 118 -18.79 8.96 6.07
C LYS A 118 -18.07 10.12 5.42
N MET A 119 -18.71 11.25 5.26
CA MET A 119 -18.07 12.47 4.74
C MET A 119 -17.00 12.99 5.71
N ARG A 120 -17.30 13.06 7.00
CA ARG A 120 -16.31 13.44 8.03
C ARG A 120 -15.13 12.47 8.07
N GLU A 121 -15.37 11.17 8.00
CA GLU A 121 -14.33 10.15 7.96
C GLU A 121 -13.41 10.31 6.74
N ARG A 122 -13.97 10.59 5.54
CA ARG A 122 -13.20 10.87 4.33
C ARG A 122 -12.38 12.15 4.45
N MET A 123 -12.99 13.25 4.92
CA MET A 123 -12.27 14.51 5.13
C MET A 123 -11.14 14.37 6.15
N GLN A 124 -11.32 13.57 7.19
CA GLN A 124 -10.26 13.28 8.16
C GLN A 124 -9.13 12.48 7.53
N ARG A 125 -9.44 11.48 6.69
CA ARG A 125 -8.43 10.68 5.99
C ARG A 125 -7.61 11.52 5.00
N GLU A 126 -8.23 12.41 4.26
CA GLU A 126 -7.56 13.31 3.32
C GLU A 126 -6.54 14.25 3.99
N THR A 127 -6.69 14.50 5.28
CA THR A 127 -5.77 15.32 6.07
C THR A 127 -4.67 14.51 6.77
N LEU A 128 -4.72 13.18 6.74
CA LEU A 128 -3.66 12.36 7.33
C LEU A 128 -2.38 12.42 6.49
N VAL A 129 -1.26 12.45 7.19
CA VAL A 129 0.06 12.32 6.58
C VAL A 129 0.40 10.85 6.43
N SER A 130 0.59 10.40 5.19
CA SER A 130 1.00 9.02 4.91
C SER A 130 2.48 8.84 5.25
N VAL A 131 2.77 8.07 6.30
CA VAL A 131 4.12 7.84 6.83
C VAL A 131 4.56 6.41 6.53
N ALA A 132 5.57 6.25 5.69
CA ALA A 132 6.19 4.95 5.44
C ALA A 132 7.29 4.68 6.47
N ALA A 133 7.15 3.63 7.26
CA ALA A 133 8.20 3.12 8.14
C ALA A 133 9.07 2.13 7.37
N VAL A 134 10.30 2.51 7.05
CA VAL A 134 11.24 1.73 6.24
C VAL A 134 12.35 1.16 7.09
N GLU A 135 12.45 -0.17 7.14
CA GLU A 135 13.47 -0.90 7.90
C GLU A 135 13.94 -2.16 7.18
N CYS A 136 15.11 -2.67 7.59
CA CYS A 136 15.79 -3.78 6.91
C CYS A 136 15.36 -5.17 7.36
N CYS A 137 14.61 -5.27 8.45
CA CYS A 137 14.13 -6.56 8.96
C CYS A 137 12.78 -6.41 9.67
N PRO A 138 11.96 -7.48 9.70
CA PRO A 138 10.62 -7.45 10.25
C PRO A 138 10.56 -7.03 11.72
N GLU A 139 11.55 -7.41 12.52
CA GLU A 139 11.62 -7.12 13.94
C GLU A 139 11.78 -5.63 14.20
N THR A 140 12.83 -5.00 13.63
CA THR A 140 13.07 -3.56 13.79
C THR A 140 11.94 -2.75 13.17
N GLN A 141 11.40 -3.20 12.04
CA GLN A 141 10.24 -2.57 11.42
C GLN A 141 9.02 -2.59 12.34
N SER A 142 8.75 -3.73 12.98
CA SER A 142 7.62 -3.84 13.93
C SER A 142 7.82 -2.95 15.17
N MET A 143 9.05 -2.84 15.65
CA MET A 143 9.42 -1.98 16.79
C MET A 143 9.30 -0.49 16.42
N MET A 144 9.77 -0.10 15.24
CA MET A 144 9.61 1.26 14.70
C MET A 144 8.13 1.62 14.56
N VAL A 145 7.33 0.80 13.87
CA VAL A 145 5.88 1.04 13.72
C VAL A 145 5.20 1.18 15.07
N ARG A 146 5.58 0.37 16.06
CA ARG A 146 5.04 0.48 17.43
C ARG A 146 5.38 1.84 18.06
N SER A 147 6.60 2.35 17.85
CA SER A 147 7.00 3.69 18.31
C SER A 147 6.19 4.80 17.63
N LEU A 148 5.85 4.60 16.36
CA LEU A 148 5.09 5.58 15.56
C LEU A 148 3.56 5.48 15.77
N TYR A 149 3.05 4.45 16.46
CA TYR A 149 1.61 4.16 16.58
C TYR A 149 0.84 5.25 17.31
N GLY A 150 1.34 6.10 18.02
CA GLY A 150 0.63 7.22 18.67
C GLY A 150 0.79 8.56 17.94
N LEU A 151 1.37 8.58 16.75
CA LEU A 151 1.66 9.80 16.02
C LEU A 151 0.36 10.42 15.48
N SER A 152 -0.11 11.45 16.15
CA SER A 152 -1.35 12.13 15.81
C SER A 152 -1.28 12.74 14.41
N GLY A 153 -2.31 12.48 13.60
CA GLY A 153 -2.40 13.03 12.25
C GLY A 153 -1.61 12.27 11.19
N ALA A 154 -1.07 11.09 11.51
CA ALA A 154 -0.37 10.23 10.57
C ALA A 154 -1.08 8.89 10.37
N GLU A 155 -1.00 8.36 9.17
CA GLU A 155 -1.29 6.98 8.83
C GLU A 155 0.03 6.27 8.54
N VAL A 156 0.41 5.31 9.40
CA VAL A 156 1.72 4.63 9.32
C VAL A 156 1.58 3.30 8.61
N PHE A 157 2.38 3.06 7.60
CA PHE A 157 2.46 1.78 6.90
C PHE A 157 3.90 1.28 6.77
N ARG A 158 4.05 -0.03 6.58
CA ARG A 158 5.35 -0.70 6.54
C ARG A 158 5.90 -0.76 5.12
N LYS A 159 7.22 -0.56 4.99
CA LYS A 159 7.95 -0.83 3.75
C LYS A 159 9.29 -1.48 4.06
N ASP A 160 9.62 -2.50 3.28
CA ASP A 160 10.93 -3.15 3.35
C ASP A 160 11.99 -2.28 2.68
N LEU A 161 13.17 -2.17 3.30
CA LEU A 161 14.28 -1.36 2.79
C LEU A 161 14.72 -1.78 1.37
N TYR A 162 14.81 -3.08 1.12
CA TYR A 162 15.31 -3.58 -0.18
C TYR A 162 14.26 -3.49 -1.27
N GLU A 163 12.99 -3.65 -0.92
CA GLU A 163 11.88 -3.37 -1.84
C GLU A 163 11.89 -1.88 -2.22
N THR A 164 12.08 -1.01 -1.23
CA THR A 164 12.20 0.44 -1.43
C THR A 164 13.37 0.79 -2.36
N MET A 165 14.54 0.20 -2.14
CA MET A 165 15.71 0.42 -3.00
C MET A 165 15.50 -0.04 -4.44
N ARG A 166 14.66 -1.07 -4.67
CA ARG A 166 14.31 -1.56 -6.01
C ARG A 166 13.24 -0.74 -6.72
N ASN A 167 12.33 -0.13 -5.97
CA ASN A 167 11.23 0.67 -6.51
C ASN A 167 10.99 1.95 -5.69
N PRO A 168 11.90 2.92 -5.74
CA PRO A 168 11.79 4.15 -4.97
C PRO A 168 10.64 5.07 -5.42
N GLU A 169 10.29 5.07 -6.72
CA GLU A 169 9.21 5.90 -7.27
C GLU A 169 7.85 5.51 -6.65
N GLY A 170 7.58 4.22 -6.50
CA GLY A 170 6.36 3.73 -5.86
C GLY A 170 6.23 4.18 -4.40
N LEU A 171 7.34 4.26 -3.66
CA LEU A 171 7.34 4.78 -2.30
C LEU A 171 7.11 6.30 -2.30
N SER A 172 7.83 7.04 -3.14
CA SER A 172 7.71 8.50 -3.22
C SER A 172 6.31 8.96 -3.61
N ALA A 173 5.57 8.16 -4.40
CA ALA A 173 4.19 8.44 -4.78
C ALA A 173 3.16 8.11 -3.66
N SER A 174 3.46 7.14 -2.80
CA SER A 174 2.53 6.63 -1.77
C SER A 174 2.74 7.24 -0.38
N ALA A 175 3.89 7.86 -0.11
CA ALA A 175 4.25 8.42 1.18
C ALA A 175 4.47 9.94 1.09
N ASP A 176 3.90 10.66 2.05
CA ASP A 176 4.23 12.07 2.28
C ASP A 176 5.55 12.20 3.05
N LEU A 177 5.81 11.23 3.93
CA LEU A 177 7.00 11.18 4.76
C LEU A 177 7.51 9.73 4.86
N VAL A 178 8.81 9.57 4.77
CA VAL A 178 9.51 8.29 4.93
C VAL A 178 10.32 8.34 6.21
N VAL A 179 10.03 7.46 7.16
CA VAL A 179 10.74 7.34 8.43
C VAL A 179 11.59 6.09 8.41
N THR A 180 12.87 6.24 8.73
CA THR A 180 13.83 5.14 8.81
C THR A 180 14.74 5.32 10.00
N SER A 181 15.51 4.29 10.39
CA SER A 181 16.54 4.46 11.42
C SER A 181 17.75 5.23 10.88
N LEU A 182 18.53 5.83 11.79
CA LEU A 182 19.79 6.49 11.43
C LEU A 182 20.72 5.60 10.61
N SER A 183 20.68 4.28 10.83
CA SER A 183 21.50 3.30 10.12
C SER A 183 21.19 3.21 8.61
N HIS A 184 19.99 3.60 8.21
CA HIS A 184 19.49 3.47 6.84
C HIS A 184 19.23 4.81 6.16
N TYR A 185 19.40 5.91 6.87
CA TYR A 185 19.14 7.26 6.34
C TYR A 185 19.90 7.52 5.04
N GLU A 186 21.22 7.27 5.03
CA GLU A 186 22.09 7.47 3.86
C GLU A 186 21.70 6.59 2.64
N GLN A 187 20.96 5.51 2.87
CA GLN A 187 20.48 4.63 1.81
C GLN A 187 19.14 5.08 1.23
N ILE A 188 18.34 5.79 2.01
CA ILE A 188 16.96 6.17 1.65
C ILE A 188 16.85 7.59 1.13
N PHE A 189 17.52 8.59 1.78
CA PHE A 189 17.32 9.99 1.39
C PHE A 189 17.70 10.29 -0.06
N PRO A 190 18.72 9.66 -0.71
CA PRO A 190 19.02 9.92 -2.10
C PRO A 190 17.93 9.39 -3.06
N LEU A 191 17.09 8.44 -2.60
CA LEU A 191 16.07 7.79 -3.42
C LEU A 191 14.74 8.56 -3.43
N VAL A 192 14.37 9.17 -2.29
CA VAL A 192 13.05 9.81 -2.11
C VAL A 192 13.14 11.31 -1.82
N GLY A 193 14.34 11.84 -1.61
CA GLY A 193 14.62 13.24 -1.28
C GLY A 193 14.74 13.49 0.22
N GLU A 194 15.61 14.42 0.58
CA GLU A 194 15.89 14.79 1.99
C GLU A 194 14.64 15.35 2.68
N GLU A 195 13.85 16.16 1.97
CA GLU A 195 12.63 16.75 2.52
C GLU A 195 11.56 15.72 2.90
N LYS A 196 11.56 14.56 2.25
CA LYS A 196 10.64 13.47 2.53
C LYS A 196 11.20 12.44 3.49
N THR A 197 12.50 12.45 3.80
CA THR A 197 13.15 11.45 4.63
C THR A 197 13.37 11.97 6.04
N PHE A 198 12.97 11.18 7.02
CA PHE A 198 13.18 11.47 8.43
C PHE A 198 13.88 10.30 9.12
N ALA A 199 15.00 10.59 9.76
CA ALA A 199 15.75 9.60 10.53
C ALA A 199 15.33 9.62 12.00
N VAL A 200 15.06 8.44 12.57
CA VAL A 200 14.87 8.27 14.01
C VAL A 200 16.04 7.50 14.63
N ALA A 201 16.48 7.93 15.79
CA ALA A 201 17.41 7.14 16.59
C ALA A 201 16.64 6.00 17.26
N MET A 202 16.99 4.76 16.94
CA MET A 202 16.43 3.57 17.58
C MET A 202 17.35 3.17 18.74
N GLU A 203 16.84 3.22 19.96
CA GLU A 203 17.55 2.85 21.17
C GLU A 203 16.96 1.60 21.83
N LEU A 204 17.83 0.83 22.48
CA LEU A 204 17.40 -0.30 23.30
C LEU A 204 16.56 0.22 24.47
N THR A 205 15.41 -0.40 24.75
CA THR A 205 14.57 0.06 25.86
C THR A 205 15.27 -0.11 27.22
N PRO A 206 15.00 0.74 28.22
CA PRO A 206 15.57 0.62 29.55
C PRO A 206 15.35 -0.76 30.20
N GLU A 207 14.17 -1.35 29.95
CA GLU A 207 13.83 -2.69 30.43
C GLU A 207 14.75 -3.75 29.82
N SER A 208 15.00 -3.65 28.49
CA SER A 208 15.91 -4.56 27.79
C SER A 208 17.34 -4.41 28.26
N ILE A 209 17.82 -3.17 28.49
CA ILE A 209 19.14 -2.89 29.07
C ILE A 209 19.24 -3.50 30.47
N SER A 210 18.24 -3.28 31.32
CA SER A 210 18.20 -3.83 32.68
C SER A 210 18.20 -5.35 32.66
N ALA A 211 17.41 -5.98 31.79
CA ALA A 211 17.35 -7.42 31.65
C ALA A 211 18.70 -8.02 31.20
N LEU A 212 19.33 -7.43 30.18
CA LEU A 212 20.62 -7.86 29.69
C LEU A 212 21.72 -7.69 30.77
N SER A 213 21.73 -6.58 31.51
CA SER A 213 22.74 -6.30 32.53
C SER A 213 22.69 -7.23 33.75
N ARG A 214 21.53 -7.86 34.00
CA ARG A 214 21.33 -8.86 35.07
C ARG A 214 21.76 -10.26 34.69
N LEU A 215 22.06 -10.51 33.39
CA LEU A 215 22.47 -11.83 32.94
C LEU A 215 23.78 -12.25 33.59
N GLY A 216 23.80 -13.47 34.13
CA GLY A 216 24.96 -14.12 34.68
C GLY A 216 25.94 -14.59 33.61
N LYS A 217 26.96 -15.33 34.08
CA LYS A 217 27.83 -16.08 33.17
C LYS A 217 27.05 -17.25 32.57
N GLY A 218 27.25 -17.53 31.29
CA GLY A 218 26.61 -18.67 30.66
C GLY A 218 26.73 -18.64 29.13
N ARG A 219 26.28 -19.71 28.52
CA ARG A 219 26.20 -19.87 27.06
C ARG A 219 24.90 -19.22 26.60
N LEU A 220 25.05 -18.13 25.84
CA LEU A 220 23.92 -17.36 25.35
C LEU A 220 23.56 -17.74 23.94
N GLY A 221 22.29 -18.03 23.69
CA GLY A 221 21.72 -18.19 22.37
C GLY A 221 20.91 -16.98 21.96
N ILE A 222 20.95 -16.65 20.68
CA ILE A 222 20.06 -15.65 20.05
C ILE A 222 19.09 -16.39 19.17
N PHE A 223 17.80 -16.24 19.46
CA PHE A 223 16.70 -16.77 18.67
C PHE A 223 15.95 -15.57 18.03
N ALA A 224 15.97 -15.46 16.70
CA ALA A 224 15.43 -14.32 15.96
C ALA A 224 14.72 -14.75 14.68
N GLY A 225 13.89 -13.91 14.11
CA GLY A 225 13.26 -14.13 12.80
C GLY A 225 14.17 -13.78 11.63
N SER A 226 15.21 -12.97 11.86
CA SER A 226 16.14 -12.54 10.81
C SER A 226 17.59 -12.51 11.27
N GLU A 227 18.50 -12.76 10.33
CA GLU A 227 19.94 -12.65 10.55
C GLU A 227 20.37 -11.27 11.04
N ARG A 228 19.70 -10.23 10.52
CA ARG A 228 20.01 -8.85 10.85
C ARG A 228 19.67 -8.50 12.28
N PHE A 229 18.50 -8.93 12.73
CA PHE A 229 18.16 -8.77 14.13
C PHE A 229 19.11 -9.57 15.04
N ALA A 230 19.50 -10.77 14.61
CA ALA A 230 20.49 -11.56 15.36
C ALA A 230 21.82 -10.82 15.54
N VAL A 231 22.29 -10.08 14.52
CA VAL A 231 23.47 -9.22 14.62
C VAL A 231 23.26 -8.08 15.62
N LEU A 232 22.12 -7.40 15.59
CA LEU A 232 21.76 -6.35 16.55
C LEU A 232 21.69 -6.88 17.97
N ALA A 233 21.05 -8.03 18.18
CA ALA A 233 20.93 -8.69 19.48
C ALA A 233 22.31 -9.12 20.01
N LYS A 234 23.20 -9.61 19.15
CA LYS A 234 24.58 -9.91 19.51
C LYS A 234 25.31 -8.67 19.99
N GLY A 235 25.19 -7.55 19.28
CA GLY A 235 25.78 -6.27 19.67
C GLY A 235 25.24 -5.77 21.01
N ALA A 236 23.95 -5.88 21.24
CA ALA A 236 23.31 -5.52 22.52
C ALA A 236 23.79 -6.42 23.66
N ALA A 237 23.83 -7.74 23.46
CA ALA A 237 24.35 -8.67 24.47
C ALA A 237 25.83 -8.42 24.79
N ALA A 238 26.66 -8.18 23.79
CA ALA A 238 28.07 -7.86 23.99
C ALA A 238 28.29 -6.55 24.79
N ARG A 239 27.41 -5.58 24.60
CA ARG A 239 27.53 -4.27 25.26
C ARG A 239 27.02 -4.26 26.70
N TYR A 240 25.92 -4.97 26.96
CA TYR A 240 25.18 -4.84 28.23
C TYR A 240 25.24 -6.09 29.11
N ALA A 241 25.37 -7.30 28.52
CA ALA A 241 25.58 -8.51 29.30
C ALA A 241 27.04 -8.59 29.75
N ASN A 242 27.30 -8.26 30.99
CA ASN A 242 28.63 -8.15 31.56
C ASN A 242 29.34 -9.51 31.58
N LYS A 243 30.29 -9.78 30.64
CA LYS A 243 31.29 -10.87 30.59
C LYS A 243 31.24 -11.76 29.34
N THR A 244 32.26 -12.58 29.15
CA THR A 244 32.54 -13.55 28.10
C THR A 244 31.36 -14.52 27.93
N VAL A 245 30.45 -14.19 27.05
CA VAL A 245 29.29 -14.99 26.73
C VAL A 245 29.52 -15.60 25.35
N PHE A 246 29.44 -16.93 25.25
CA PHE A 246 29.42 -17.60 23.97
C PHE A 246 28.04 -17.37 23.33
N VAL A 247 28.04 -16.83 22.11
CA VAL A 247 26.82 -16.49 21.42
C VAL A 247 26.59 -17.46 20.27
N PHE A 248 25.51 -18.19 20.34
CA PHE A 248 24.98 -19.00 19.28
C PHE A 248 23.75 -18.29 18.68
N ARG A 249 23.36 -18.64 17.47
CA ARG A 249 22.16 -18.09 16.84
C ARG A 249 21.34 -19.17 16.17
N LYS A 250 20.03 -18.98 16.16
CA LYS A 250 19.05 -19.75 15.42
C LYS A 250 18.00 -18.80 14.88
N LEU A 251 17.59 -19.02 13.62
CA LEU A 251 16.46 -18.30 13.04
C LEU A 251 15.17 -19.07 13.29
N ALA A 252 14.11 -18.34 13.61
CA ALA A 252 12.78 -18.91 13.75
C ALA A 252 12.32 -19.51 12.41
N GLY A 253 11.87 -20.76 12.44
CA GLY A 253 11.38 -21.47 11.27
C GLY A 253 12.46 -22.04 10.35
N ASP A 254 13.74 -22.02 10.72
CA ASP A 254 14.76 -22.73 9.98
C ASP A 254 14.72 -24.24 10.28
N GLU A 255 15.37 -25.07 9.46
CA GLU A 255 15.41 -26.53 9.60
C GLU A 255 16.27 -27.01 10.79
N THR A 256 17.00 -26.11 11.45
CA THR A 256 17.84 -26.46 12.61
C THR A 256 16.97 -26.87 13.79
N ASP A 257 17.29 -28.02 14.38
CA ASP A 257 16.56 -28.54 15.54
C ASP A 257 16.62 -27.58 16.74
N MET A 258 15.47 -27.06 17.16
CA MET A 258 15.35 -26.16 18.29
C MET A 258 15.75 -26.83 19.61
N GLU A 259 15.48 -28.12 19.78
CA GLU A 259 15.89 -28.87 20.98
C GLU A 259 17.42 -28.95 21.08
N LEU A 260 18.09 -29.17 19.94
CA LEU A 260 19.57 -29.19 19.89
C LEU A 260 20.16 -27.81 20.18
N PHE A 261 19.53 -26.77 19.67
CA PHE A 261 19.92 -25.39 19.95
C PHE A 261 19.84 -25.06 21.43
N LEU A 262 18.73 -25.39 22.10
CA LEU A 262 18.49 -25.09 23.50
C LEU A 262 19.30 -25.95 24.48
N ARG A 263 19.63 -27.20 24.12
CA ARG A 263 20.25 -28.21 25.02
C ARG A 263 21.50 -27.74 25.76
N ASN A 264 22.27 -26.87 25.16
CA ASN A 264 23.56 -26.42 25.71
C ASN A 264 23.58 -24.93 26.05
N LEU A 265 22.43 -24.31 26.17
CA LEU A 265 22.33 -22.89 26.50
C LEU A 265 21.93 -22.69 27.97
N ASP A 266 22.40 -21.63 28.54
CA ASP A 266 22.01 -21.15 29.85
C ASP A 266 21.06 -19.94 29.75
N ILE A 267 21.07 -19.24 28.60
CA ILE A 267 20.35 -17.99 28.37
C ILE A 267 19.88 -17.93 26.92
N VAL A 268 18.67 -17.46 26.68
CA VAL A 268 18.19 -17.09 25.34
C VAL A 268 17.84 -15.61 25.30
N VAL A 269 18.29 -14.92 24.25
CA VAL A 269 17.90 -13.56 23.91
C VAL A 269 17.10 -13.61 22.62
N ALA A 270 15.95 -12.94 22.59
CA ALA A 270 15.05 -12.90 21.44
C ALA A 270 14.44 -11.50 21.24
N PRO A 271 13.93 -11.17 20.07
CA PRO A 271 13.16 -9.94 19.87
C PRO A 271 11.83 -10.01 20.63
N ALA A 272 11.40 -8.88 21.17
CA ALA A 272 10.12 -8.80 21.88
C ALA A 272 8.96 -9.22 20.97
N GLY A 273 8.20 -10.21 21.44
CA GLY A 273 7.06 -10.77 20.73
C GLY A 273 7.40 -11.85 19.70
N ILE A 274 8.59 -12.44 19.73
CA ILE A 274 8.98 -13.55 18.83
C ILE A 274 8.01 -14.71 18.90
N THR A 275 7.49 -15.03 20.06
CA THR A 275 6.52 -16.11 20.31
C THR A 275 5.24 -15.98 19.52
N ARG A 276 4.87 -14.77 19.08
CA ARG A 276 3.67 -14.52 18.26
C ARG A 276 3.86 -14.88 16.80
N VAL A 277 5.10 -15.02 16.34
CA VAL A 277 5.45 -15.17 14.92
C VAL A 277 6.30 -16.40 14.62
N CYS A 278 6.90 -17.02 15.64
CA CYS A 278 7.65 -18.27 15.46
C CYS A 278 6.69 -19.47 15.30
N PRO A 279 7.15 -20.59 14.71
CA PRO A 279 6.40 -21.83 14.66
C PRO A 279 5.97 -22.30 16.06
N LYS A 280 4.78 -22.88 16.15
CA LYS A 280 4.19 -23.30 17.42
C LYS A 280 5.09 -24.25 18.23
N ARG A 281 5.77 -25.17 17.54
CA ARG A 281 6.71 -26.10 18.19
C ARG A 281 7.90 -25.37 18.81
N GLU A 282 8.42 -24.35 18.18
CA GLU A 282 9.54 -23.53 18.69
C GLU A 282 9.07 -22.69 19.88
N GLU A 283 7.84 -22.15 19.84
CA GLU A 283 7.21 -21.44 20.96
C GLU A 283 7.09 -22.35 22.19
N GLU A 284 6.58 -23.57 22.03
CA GLU A 284 6.44 -24.55 23.11
C GLU A 284 7.79 -24.86 23.75
N LEU A 285 8.82 -25.13 22.95
CA LEU A 285 10.16 -25.43 23.45
C LEU A 285 10.80 -24.23 24.15
N LEU A 286 10.56 -23.02 23.66
CA LEU A 286 11.05 -21.79 24.30
C LEU A 286 10.36 -21.55 25.66
N HIS A 287 9.06 -21.82 25.74
CA HIS A 287 8.32 -21.76 27.01
C HIS A 287 8.81 -22.80 28.03
N GLU A 288 9.12 -24.02 27.57
CA GLU A 288 9.68 -25.05 28.45
C GLU A 288 11.06 -24.65 28.97
N PHE A 289 11.92 -24.15 28.08
CA PHE A 289 13.24 -23.62 28.45
C PHE A 289 13.13 -22.48 29.46
N ALA A 290 12.15 -21.61 29.31
CA ALA A 290 11.95 -20.45 30.20
C ALA A 290 11.58 -20.81 31.64
N LYS A 291 11.20 -22.07 31.93
CA LYS A 291 10.91 -22.51 33.30
C LYS A 291 12.17 -22.62 34.18
N GLU A 292 13.29 -22.92 33.55
CA GLU A 292 14.56 -23.20 34.27
C GLU A 292 15.66 -22.20 33.91
N HIS A 293 15.54 -21.56 32.75
CA HIS A 293 16.57 -20.68 32.19
C HIS A 293 15.99 -19.30 31.78
N PRO A 294 16.72 -18.23 31.92
CA PRO A 294 16.27 -16.92 31.51
C PRO A 294 16.10 -16.81 29.98
N VAL A 295 14.91 -16.38 29.56
CA VAL A 295 14.62 -15.91 28.21
C VAL A 295 14.42 -14.41 28.27
N VAL A 296 15.30 -13.65 27.65
CA VAL A 296 15.29 -12.18 27.66
C VAL A 296 14.79 -11.67 26.33
N GLU A 297 13.63 -11.07 26.33
CA GLU A 297 13.13 -10.35 25.18
C GLU A 297 13.73 -8.94 25.13
N ILE A 298 14.30 -8.55 23.98
CA ILE A 298 14.84 -7.21 23.77
C ILE A 298 13.98 -6.44 22.76
N ALA A 299 13.77 -5.17 23.07
CA ALA A 299 13.04 -4.23 22.24
C ALA A 299 13.84 -2.97 22.00
N TYR A 300 13.69 -2.40 20.81
CA TYR A 300 14.14 -1.07 20.48
C TYR A 300 12.93 -0.14 20.37
N ARG A 301 13.13 1.12 20.69
CA ARG A 301 12.15 2.19 20.49
C ARG A 301 12.80 3.38 19.82
N ALA A 302 12.02 4.20 19.16
CA ALA A 302 12.50 5.51 18.74
C ALA A 302 12.71 6.41 19.98
N ASP A 303 13.80 7.17 19.99
CA ASP A 303 14.07 8.09 21.08
C ASP A 303 13.06 9.24 21.14
N GLU A 304 12.88 9.81 22.32
CA GLU A 304 11.87 10.84 22.56
C GLU A 304 12.11 12.13 21.77
N GLY A 305 13.38 12.50 21.56
CA GLY A 305 13.76 13.68 20.80
C GLY A 305 13.37 13.54 19.32
N SER A 306 13.72 12.41 18.71
CA SER A 306 13.30 12.09 17.34
C SER A 306 11.78 12.10 17.21
N MET A 307 11.06 11.52 18.17
CA MET A 307 9.60 11.46 18.14
C MET A 307 8.92 12.82 18.28
N LEU A 308 9.48 13.71 19.13
CA LEU A 308 9.00 15.08 19.28
C LEU A 308 9.13 15.86 17.95
N TYR A 309 10.31 15.77 17.34
CA TYR A 309 10.58 16.46 16.08
C TYR A 309 9.75 15.91 14.92
N LEU A 310 9.59 14.58 14.86
CA LEU A 310 8.71 13.91 13.90
C LEU A 310 7.25 14.35 14.06
N SER A 311 6.77 14.48 15.30
CA SER A 311 5.41 14.94 15.58
C SER A 311 5.17 16.36 15.06
N GLN A 312 6.17 17.25 15.21
CA GLN A 312 6.10 18.60 14.64
C GLN A 312 6.08 18.55 13.10
N ARG A 313 6.95 17.75 12.51
CA ARG A 313 7.00 17.60 11.04
C ARG A 313 5.69 17.11 10.44
N VAL A 314 5.02 16.15 11.10
CA VAL A 314 3.70 15.67 10.69
C VAL A 314 2.65 16.77 10.76
N LYS A 315 2.65 17.58 11.84
CA LYS A 315 1.73 18.73 11.96
C LYS A 315 1.91 19.74 10.83
N ASP A 316 3.16 20.07 10.49
CA ASP A 316 3.46 21.02 9.42
C ASP A 316 2.98 20.49 8.06
N LEU A 317 3.19 19.20 7.77
CA LEU A 317 2.68 18.56 6.56
C LEU A 317 1.14 18.51 6.51
N GLN A 318 0.47 18.29 7.67
CA GLN A 318 -0.99 18.35 7.74
C GLN A 318 -1.54 19.75 7.43
N LEU A 319 -0.89 20.79 7.94
CA LEU A 319 -1.30 22.18 7.66
C LEU A 319 -1.19 22.48 6.17
N ASN A 320 -0.12 22.03 5.52
CA ASN A 320 0.07 22.21 4.09
C ASN A 320 -0.95 21.44 3.23
N LYS A 321 -1.47 20.31 3.70
CA LYS A 321 -2.54 19.56 3.02
C LYS A 321 -3.93 20.23 3.12
N ARG A 322 -4.12 21.12 4.07
CA ARG A 322 -5.39 21.84 4.28
C ARG A 322 -5.53 23.11 3.43
N HIS A 323 -4.44 23.56 2.84
CA HIS A 323 -4.37 24.72 1.95
C HIS A 323 -4.18 24.29 0.48
#